data_3f4c8870816b0ea5ed37b9914a66298c
#
_entry.id   3f4c8870816b0ea5ed37b9914a66298c
#
_cell.length_a   1.000
_cell.length_b   1.000
_cell.length_c   1.000
_cell.angle_alpha   90.00
_cell.angle_beta   90.00
_cell.angle_gamma   90.00
#
_symmetry.space_group_name_H-M   'P 1'
#
loop_
_entity.id
_entity.type
_entity.pdbx_description
1 polymer ?
#
loop_
_entity_poly.entity_id
_entity_poly.type
_entity_poly.pdbx_seq_one_letter_code
_entity_poly.pdbx_strand_id
1 'polypeptide(L)'
;MAEPARRKDPDEREYQAPSLPSFTEWDKVGQIRGVLRSLEDGQFADAALLCTLMLRDDRIYGCSRIRFDGLAGIPIEWDPAQIRGRVTAKTQKISDDCEARWPGIVSPAALSQLVSWGRFIGIGVGEWAWEDATAEGEAAPVWTLRLKVWHPQFLEWDWTKRVYRLQTDGLEGDPTSDRYIELPRTDRDVHSDGRWVLYTPYGYEHAWYYGLVRTLAMPYLRRTWDTRDQARYNEIYGLMIRQIITPGTASSDAKTRLRNAVANMGSGGVVETPQTATEKWDVAIKSPGTPGHEVFISSLDRIDRCIGNAILGQGASGKTGASLGNSVEQQDESVRDDLRRADAGVYAVLREQGLWWWALHNYGDGSLAPTPRAALDPAEDETAK
;
A
#
# COMPACT_ATOMS: atom_id res chain seq x y z
N MET A 1 7.90 -35.78 24.66
CA MET A 1 7.53 -34.49 24.08
C MET A 1 6.19 -34.70 23.43
N ALA A 2 5.16 -33.97 23.79
CA ALA A 2 3.84 -34.10 23.18
C ALA A 2 3.90 -33.52 21.78
N GLU A 3 3.41 -34.29 20.80
CA GLU A 3 3.20 -33.87 19.44
C GLU A 3 2.37 -32.55 19.44
N PRO A 4 2.81 -31.48 18.77
CA PRO A 4 2.01 -30.30 18.72
C PRO A 4 0.69 -30.64 18.05
N ALA A 5 -0.43 -30.41 18.70
CA ALA A 5 -1.75 -30.69 18.18
C ALA A 5 -1.86 -30.12 16.76
N ARG A 6 -2.07 -31.01 15.79
CA ARG A 6 -2.34 -30.65 14.40
C ARG A 6 -3.54 -29.72 14.38
N ARG A 7 -3.29 -28.41 14.41
CA ARG A 7 -4.35 -27.42 14.22
C ARG A 7 -4.75 -27.44 12.75
N LYS A 8 -6.05 -27.50 12.50
CA LYS A 8 -6.64 -27.34 11.18
C LYS A 8 -6.00 -26.13 10.49
N ASP A 9 -5.64 -26.32 9.24
CA ASP A 9 -5.05 -25.28 8.39
C ASP A 9 -5.91 -24.00 8.47
N PRO A 10 -5.34 -22.83 8.75
CA PRO A 10 -6.09 -21.57 8.69
C PRO A 10 -6.75 -21.31 7.33
N ASP A 11 -6.30 -21.99 6.26
CA ASP A 11 -6.93 -21.93 4.95
C ASP A 11 -8.29 -22.67 4.88
N GLU A 12 -8.63 -23.53 5.85
CA GLU A 12 -9.99 -24.13 5.99
C GLU A 12 -11.00 -23.20 6.66
N ARG A 13 -10.60 -22.07 7.20
CA ARG A 13 -11.53 -21.03 7.62
C ARG A 13 -11.98 -20.29 6.38
N GLU A 14 -13.25 -20.37 6.04
CA GLU A 14 -13.86 -19.53 5.03
C GLU A 14 -13.56 -18.07 5.39
N TYR A 15 -12.55 -17.52 4.72
CA TYR A 15 -12.19 -16.12 4.82
C TYR A 15 -13.25 -15.37 4.02
N GLN A 16 -14.31 -14.92 4.67
CA GLN A 16 -15.19 -13.96 4.06
C GLN A 16 -14.40 -12.66 3.93
N ALA A 17 -13.91 -12.43 2.72
CA ALA A 17 -13.35 -11.11 2.41
C ALA A 17 -14.42 -10.07 2.75
N PRO A 18 -14.13 -9.09 3.61
CA PRO A 18 -15.09 -8.06 3.93
C PRO A 18 -15.52 -7.39 2.64
N SER A 19 -16.80 -7.09 2.52
CA SER A 19 -17.29 -6.27 1.41
C SER A 19 -16.58 -4.94 1.48
N LEU A 20 -15.71 -4.68 0.49
CA LEU A 20 -15.07 -3.37 0.41
C LEU A 20 -16.16 -2.32 0.24
N PRO A 21 -16.15 -1.23 1.02
CA PRO A 21 -17.09 -0.15 0.87
C PRO A 21 -17.06 0.37 -0.57
N SER A 22 -18.22 0.75 -1.09
CA SER A 22 -18.29 1.31 -2.44
C SER A 22 -17.53 2.64 -2.48
N PHE A 23 -17.04 3.03 -3.66
CA PHE A 23 -16.33 4.31 -3.85
C PHE A 23 -17.12 5.54 -3.37
N THR A 24 -18.45 5.41 -3.28
CA THR A 24 -19.35 6.47 -2.84
C THR A 24 -19.42 6.62 -1.32
N GLU A 25 -18.96 5.65 -0.56
CA GLU A 25 -19.06 5.66 0.92
C GLU A 25 -18.01 6.53 1.59
N TRP A 26 -16.87 6.76 0.93
CA TRP A 26 -15.71 7.49 1.48
C TRP A 26 -15.47 8.84 0.77
N ASP A 27 -16.51 9.49 0.31
CA ASP A 27 -16.44 10.74 -0.45
C ASP A 27 -16.62 12.01 0.41
N LYS A 28 -16.79 11.87 1.73
CA LYS A 28 -17.03 12.99 2.64
C LYS A 28 -15.93 13.14 3.67
N VAL A 29 -15.54 14.40 3.92
CA VAL A 29 -14.55 14.73 4.96
C VAL A 29 -14.92 14.16 6.33
N GLY A 30 -16.22 14.17 6.67
CA GLY A 30 -16.72 13.62 7.94
C GLY A 30 -16.42 12.13 8.09
N GLN A 31 -16.57 11.34 7.05
CA GLN A 31 -16.26 9.91 7.05
C GLN A 31 -14.76 9.67 7.27
N ILE A 32 -13.89 10.35 6.51
CA ILE A 32 -12.44 10.26 6.70
C ILE A 32 -12.03 10.64 8.12
N ARG A 33 -12.61 11.70 8.68
CA ARG A 33 -12.36 12.10 10.08
C ARG A 33 -12.83 11.03 11.07
N GLY A 34 -13.97 10.38 10.80
CA GLY A 34 -14.46 9.26 11.60
C GLY A 34 -13.46 8.11 11.63
N VAL A 35 -12.98 7.68 10.46
CA VAL A 35 -11.97 6.62 10.33
C VAL A 35 -10.68 6.95 11.08
N LEU A 36 -10.16 8.18 10.91
CA LEU A 36 -8.95 8.59 11.61
C LEU A 36 -9.12 8.67 13.13
N ARG A 37 -10.33 9.00 13.60
CA ARG A 37 -10.67 9.00 15.03
C ARG A 37 -10.76 7.57 15.57
N SER A 38 -11.43 6.65 14.86
CA SER A 38 -11.45 5.22 15.21
C SER A 38 -10.03 4.64 15.26
N LEU A 39 -9.16 5.02 14.32
CA LEU A 39 -7.75 4.64 14.34
C LEU A 39 -7.03 5.18 15.58
N GLU A 40 -7.29 6.43 16.00
CA GLU A 40 -6.74 7.00 17.24
C GLU A 40 -7.15 6.20 18.48
N ASP A 41 -8.38 5.70 18.48
CA ASP A 41 -8.93 4.86 19.53
C ASP A 41 -8.40 3.40 19.49
N GLY A 42 -7.52 3.07 18.55
CA GLY A 42 -6.91 1.74 18.42
C GLY A 42 -7.77 0.74 17.65
N GLN A 43 -8.74 1.22 16.87
CA GLN A 43 -9.57 0.42 15.96
C GLN A 43 -9.01 0.51 14.53
N PHE A 44 -8.46 -0.59 14.02
CA PHE A 44 -7.70 -0.55 12.75
C PHE A 44 -8.55 -0.89 11.52
N ALA A 45 -9.72 -1.50 11.69
CA ALA A 45 -10.52 -2.05 10.61
C ALA A 45 -10.82 -1.04 9.50
N ASP A 46 -11.42 0.08 9.85
CA ASP A 46 -11.81 1.10 8.86
C ASP A 46 -10.60 1.75 8.19
N ALA A 47 -9.53 1.99 8.95
CA ALA A 47 -8.30 2.56 8.41
C ALA A 47 -7.61 1.60 7.42
N ALA A 48 -7.62 0.30 7.69
CA ALA A 48 -7.08 -0.72 6.80
C ALA A 48 -7.90 -0.82 5.50
N LEU A 49 -9.23 -0.75 5.60
CA LEU A 49 -10.10 -0.68 4.42
C LEU A 49 -9.87 0.59 3.61
N LEU A 50 -9.73 1.74 4.26
CA LEU A 50 -9.37 2.99 3.59
C LEU A 50 -8.02 2.87 2.86
N CYS A 51 -6.99 2.27 3.48
CA CYS A 51 -5.71 2.03 2.82
C CYS A 51 -5.87 1.14 1.58
N THR A 52 -6.69 0.09 1.67
CA THR A 52 -6.98 -0.80 0.53
C THR A 52 -7.66 -0.04 -0.61
N LEU A 53 -8.55 0.90 -0.31
CA LEU A 53 -9.15 1.77 -1.32
C LEU A 53 -8.15 2.78 -1.90
N MET A 54 -7.32 3.39 -1.05
CA MET A 54 -6.24 4.30 -1.50
C MET A 54 -5.26 3.61 -2.46
N LEU A 55 -4.99 2.31 -2.28
CA LEU A 55 -4.14 1.53 -3.18
C LEU A 55 -4.78 1.24 -4.56
N ARG A 56 -6.04 1.64 -4.79
CA ARG A 56 -6.65 1.66 -6.13
C ARG A 56 -6.36 2.94 -6.90
N ASP A 57 -5.90 3.98 -6.22
CA ASP A 57 -5.44 5.20 -6.84
C ASP A 57 -4.07 4.98 -7.49
N ASP A 58 -3.95 5.33 -8.78
CA ASP A 58 -2.76 5.08 -9.60
C ASP A 58 -1.50 5.73 -9.03
N ARG A 59 -1.62 6.96 -8.48
CA ARG A 59 -0.48 7.67 -7.92
C ARG A 59 -0.02 7.07 -6.59
N ILE A 60 -0.94 6.77 -5.68
CA ILE A 60 -0.62 6.17 -4.38
C ILE A 60 -0.06 4.77 -4.61
N TYR A 61 -0.70 3.98 -5.48
CA TYR A 61 -0.22 2.64 -5.83
C TYR A 61 1.18 2.66 -6.42
N GLY A 62 1.42 3.52 -7.43
CA GLY A 62 2.73 3.63 -8.07
C GLY A 62 3.85 4.00 -7.10
N CYS A 63 3.64 5.01 -6.25
CA CYS A 63 4.61 5.41 -5.23
C CYS A 63 4.86 4.29 -4.20
N SER A 64 3.81 3.59 -3.78
CA SER A 64 3.89 2.49 -2.82
C SER A 64 4.69 1.30 -3.37
N ARG A 65 4.46 0.95 -4.65
CA ARG A 65 5.22 -0.11 -5.32
C ARG A 65 6.69 0.23 -5.44
N ILE A 66 7.02 1.45 -5.84
CA ILE A 66 8.42 1.91 -5.94
C ILE A 66 9.13 1.76 -4.58
N ARG A 67 8.47 2.08 -3.48
CA ARG A 67 9.06 2.02 -2.15
C ARG A 67 9.15 0.60 -1.62
N PHE A 68 8.04 -0.11 -1.53
CA PHE A 68 7.95 -1.38 -0.80
C PHE A 68 8.42 -2.57 -1.62
N ASP A 69 8.06 -2.65 -2.90
CA ASP A 69 8.58 -3.68 -3.78
C ASP A 69 10.05 -3.43 -4.13
N GLY A 70 10.44 -2.15 -4.17
CA GLY A 70 11.84 -1.76 -4.33
C GLY A 70 12.73 -2.33 -3.22
N LEU A 71 12.25 -2.38 -1.96
CA LEU A 71 12.96 -3.06 -0.87
C LEU A 71 13.03 -4.57 -1.07
N ALA A 72 11.89 -5.19 -1.42
CA ALA A 72 11.82 -6.63 -1.61
C ALA A 72 12.66 -7.15 -2.79
N GLY A 73 13.02 -6.27 -3.73
CA GLY A 73 13.88 -6.57 -4.88
C GLY A 73 15.39 -6.40 -4.61
N ILE A 74 15.78 -5.87 -3.44
CA ILE A 74 17.20 -5.69 -3.11
C ILE A 74 17.79 -7.05 -2.72
N PRO A 75 18.98 -7.42 -3.23
CA PRO A 75 19.70 -8.61 -2.79
C PRO A 75 19.92 -8.60 -1.28
N ILE A 76 19.90 -9.77 -0.67
CA ILE A 76 20.11 -9.92 0.77
C ILE A 76 21.51 -10.46 0.98
N GLU A 77 22.27 -9.79 1.83
CA GLU A 77 23.53 -10.26 2.37
C GLU A 77 23.28 -10.96 3.70
N TRP A 78 24.03 -12.01 3.95
CA TRP A 78 23.87 -12.83 5.14
C TRP A 78 25.10 -12.73 6.04
N ASP A 79 24.92 -12.18 7.25
CA ASP A 79 25.96 -12.19 8.26
C ASP A 79 25.80 -13.43 9.15
N PRO A 80 26.76 -14.39 9.11
CA PRO A 80 26.74 -15.53 10.01
C PRO A 80 26.85 -15.10 11.46
N ALA A 81 26.17 -15.81 12.36
CA ALA A 81 26.28 -15.54 13.78
C ALA A 81 27.72 -15.70 14.27
N GLN A 82 28.16 -14.85 15.20
CA GLN A 82 29.50 -14.88 15.75
C GLN A 82 29.49 -15.55 17.13
N ILE A 83 30.32 -16.58 17.32
CA ILE A 83 30.57 -17.20 18.62
C ILE A 83 31.86 -16.60 19.17
N ARG A 84 31.77 -15.89 20.30
CA ARG A 84 32.93 -15.17 20.90
C ARG A 84 33.68 -14.26 19.92
N GLY A 85 32.91 -13.53 19.08
CA GLY A 85 33.45 -12.59 18.10
C GLY A 85 34.09 -13.24 16.86
N ARG A 86 33.86 -14.54 16.62
CA ARG A 86 34.40 -15.25 15.45
C ARG A 86 33.30 -16.04 14.73
N VAL A 87 33.34 -16.00 13.42
CA VAL A 87 32.54 -16.88 12.56
C VAL A 87 33.18 -18.26 12.60
N THR A 88 32.39 -19.29 12.81
CA THR A 88 32.81 -20.70 12.84
C THR A 88 32.26 -21.43 11.63
N ALA A 89 32.84 -22.57 11.26
CA ALA A 89 32.32 -23.41 10.17
C ALA A 89 30.85 -23.83 10.43
N LYS A 90 30.45 -24.01 11.70
CA LYS A 90 29.06 -24.30 12.08
C LYS A 90 28.15 -23.11 11.75
N THR A 91 28.50 -21.89 12.17
CA THR A 91 27.68 -20.71 11.95
C THR A 91 27.61 -20.32 10.47
N GLN A 92 28.69 -20.55 9.71
CA GLN A 92 28.68 -20.37 8.26
C GLN A 92 27.70 -21.34 7.60
N LYS A 93 27.75 -22.62 7.94
CA LYS A 93 26.82 -23.63 7.39
C LYS A 93 25.35 -23.29 7.69
N ILE A 94 25.06 -22.78 8.91
CA ILE A 94 23.71 -22.37 9.28
C ILE A 94 23.25 -21.17 8.44
N SER A 95 24.16 -20.22 8.19
CA SER A 95 23.89 -19.08 7.32
C SER A 95 23.57 -19.50 5.89
N ASP A 96 24.41 -20.39 5.32
CA ASP A 96 24.23 -20.91 3.97
C ASP A 96 22.90 -21.69 3.83
N ASP A 97 22.53 -22.49 4.84
CA ASP A 97 21.24 -23.22 4.85
C ASP A 97 20.05 -22.26 4.96
N CYS A 98 20.16 -21.21 5.78
CA CYS A 98 19.12 -20.18 5.90
C CYS A 98 18.94 -19.40 4.60
N GLU A 99 20.04 -19.00 3.94
CA GLU A 99 20.04 -18.31 2.65
C GLU A 99 19.33 -19.15 1.57
N ALA A 100 19.68 -20.44 1.50
CA ALA A 100 19.07 -21.35 0.53
C ALA A 100 17.55 -21.52 0.73
N ARG A 101 17.07 -21.46 1.97
CA ARG A 101 15.65 -21.65 2.33
C ARG A 101 14.88 -20.32 2.32
N TRP A 102 15.56 -19.17 2.39
CA TRP A 102 14.93 -17.87 2.53
C TRP A 102 13.79 -17.56 1.57
N PRO A 103 13.89 -17.87 0.26
CA PRO A 103 12.78 -17.61 -0.68
C PRO A 103 11.49 -18.35 -0.33
N GLY A 104 11.58 -19.49 0.36
CA GLY A 104 10.43 -20.22 0.89
C GLY A 104 9.92 -19.67 2.22
N ILE A 105 10.81 -19.09 3.03
CA ILE A 105 10.48 -18.52 4.35
C ILE A 105 9.76 -17.19 4.20
N VAL A 106 10.32 -16.26 3.43
CA VAL A 106 9.76 -14.93 3.21
C VAL A 106 9.69 -14.65 1.72
N SER A 107 8.49 -14.74 1.15
CA SER A 107 8.31 -14.34 -0.23
C SER A 107 8.44 -12.81 -0.39
N PRO A 108 8.92 -12.29 -1.54
CA PRO A 108 8.98 -10.86 -1.80
C PRO A 108 7.63 -10.16 -1.59
N ALA A 109 6.53 -10.82 -1.95
CA ALA A 109 5.19 -10.29 -1.75
C ALA A 109 4.82 -10.17 -0.27
N ALA A 110 5.13 -11.18 0.56
CA ALA A 110 4.87 -11.13 2.01
C ALA A 110 5.71 -10.05 2.68
N LEU A 111 6.98 -9.90 2.28
CA LEU A 111 7.85 -8.83 2.79
C LEU A 111 7.28 -7.44 2.46
N SER A 112 6.95 -7.21 1.18
CA SER A 112 6.36 -5.95 0.72
C SER A 112 5.06 -5.63 1.47
N GLN A 113 4.18 -6.62 1.68
CA GLN A 113 2.93 -6.46 2.43
C GLN A 113 3.18 -6.12 3.90
N LEU A 114 4.08 -6.83 4.58
CA LEU A 114 4.40 -6.59 5.98
C LEU A 114 4.93 -5.17 6.20
N VAL A 115 5.87 -4.74 5.37
CA VAL A 115 6.44 -3.39 5.41
C VAL A 115 5.40 -2.34 5.06
N SER A 116 4.59 -2.59 4.03
CA SER A 116 3.51 -1.69 3.61
C SER A 116 2.53 -1.42 4.75
N TRP A 117 2.01 -2.45 5.42
CA TRP A 117 1.12 -2.29 6.57
C TRP A 117 1.80 -1.56 7.73
N GLY A 118 3.04 -1.92 8.05
CA GLY A 118 3.84 -1.23 9.06
C GLY A 118 3.96 0.27 8.77
N ARG A 119 4.10 0.68 7.53
CA ARG A 119 4.21 2.09 7.14
C ARG A 119 2.86 2.78 6.99
N PHE A 120 1.86 2.12 6.42
CA PHE A 120 0.54 2.74 6.23
C PHE A 120 -0.23 2.92 7.54
N ILE A 121 -0.29 1.89 8.36
CA ILE A 121 -1.07 1.87 9.60
C ILE A 121 -0.20 2.15 10.83
N GLY A 122 1.09 1.82 10.78
CA GLY A 122 2.02 1.84 11.91
C GLY A 122 2.35 0.45 12.44
N ILE A 123 1.61 -0.58 12.03
CA ILE A 123 1.85 -1.96 12.41
C ILE A 123 1.59 -2.91 11.25
N GLY A 124 2.55 -3.79 10.97
CA GLY A 124 2.39 -4.96 10.13
C GLY A 124 2.43 -6.22 11.00
N VAL A 125 1.47 -7.11 10.80
CA VAL A 125 1.38 -8.37 11.55
C VAL A 125 1.50 -9.53 10.58
N GLY A 126 2.35 -10.48 10.94
CA GLY A 126 2.50 -11.76 10.27
C GLY A 126 2.39 -12.93 11.24
N GLU A 127 2.14 -14.10 10.69
CA GLU A 127 2.12 -15.37 11.39
C GLU A 127 3.12 -16.30 10.72
N TRP A 128 3.92 -17.01 11.51
CA TRP A 128 4.78 -18.06 11.04
C TRP A 128 4.00 -19.36 10.93
N ALA A 129 3.84 -19.86 9.70
CA ALA A 129 3.36 -21.21 9.46
C ALA A 129 4.58 -22.15 9.50
N TRP A 130 4.60 -23.06 10.50
CA TRP A 130 5.64 -24.05 10.67
C TRP A 130 5.30 -25.30 9.88
N GLU A 131 6.24 -25.77 9.08
CA GLU A 131 6.11 -26.97 8.25
C GLU A 131 7.26 -27.92 8.55
N ASP A 132 6.97 -29.22 8.58
CA ASP A 132 7.98 -30.28 8.65
C ASP A 132 8.57 -30.49 7.25
N ALA A 133 9.82 -30.17 7.07
CA ALA A 133 10.58 -30.32 5.84
C ALA A 133 11.59 -31.46 5.90
N THR A 134 11.37 -32.43 6.79
CA THR A 134 12.25 -33.59 6.98
C THR A 134 12.27 -34.46 5.72
N ALA A 135 13.45 -34.68 5.14
CA ALA A 135 13.60 -35.57 4.00
C ALA A 135 13.54 -37.04 4.45
N GLU A 136 13.09 -37.95 3.58
CA GLU A 136 13.11 -39.39 3.85
C GLU A 136 14.55 -39.85 4.17
N GLY A 137 14.75 -40.36 5.40
CA GLY A 137 16.05 -40.86 5.87
C GLY A 137 16.83 -39.92 6.77
N GLU A 138 16.34 -38.72 7.05
CA GLU A 138 16.93 -37.83 8.05
C GLU A 138 16.60 -38.31 9.48
N ALA A 139 17.63 -38.30 10.34
CA ALA A 139 17.51 -38.80 11.72
C ALA A 139 16.83 -37.82 12.69
N ALA A 140 16.69 -36.57 12.32
CA ALA A 140 16.08 -35.49 13.11
C ALA A 140 15.09 -34.67 12.28
N PRO A 141 13.99 -34.19 12.86
CA PRO A 141 13.05 -33.37 12.15
C PRO A 141 13.70 -32.04 11.74
N VAL A 142 13.48 -31.66 10.48
CA VAL A 142 13.91 -30.36 9.92
C VAL A 142 12.68 -29.48 9.78
N TRP A 143 12.67 -28.39 10.52
CA TRP A 143 11.57 -27.42 10.51
C TRP A 143 11.85 -26.29 9.55
N THR A 144 10.87 -25.93 8.75
CA THR A 144 10.86 -24.69 7.99
C THR A 144 9.69 -23.82 8.43
N LEU A 145 9.79 -22.54 8.12
CA LEU A 145 8.73 -21.58 8.46
C LEU A 145 8.38 -20.77 7.22
N ARG A 146 7.14 -20.34 7.13
CA ARG A 146 6.65 -19.49 6.06
C ARG A 146 5.88 -18.31 6.64
N LEU A 147 6.20 -17.10 6.18
CA LEU A 147 5.53 -15.89 6.62
C LEU A 147 4.17 -15.75 5.92
N LYS A 148 3.09 -15.65 6.72
CA LYS A 148 1.75 -15.23 6.31
C LYS A 148 1.48 -13.85 6.88
N VAL A 149 1.13 -12.86 6.04
CA VAL A 149 0.81 -11.50 6.51
C VAL A 149 -0.69 -11.39 6.73
N TRP A 150 -1.07 -10.87 7.89
CA TRP A 150 -2.46 -10.61 8.24
C TRP A 150 -2.89 -9.20 7.83
N HIS A 151 -4.14 -9.09 7.36
CA HIS A 151 -4.71 -7.80 7.04
C HIS A 151 -5.06 -7.04 8.34
N PRO A 152 -4.65 -5.76 8.50
CA PRO A 152 -4.85 -5.03 9.75
C PRO A 152 -6.32 -4.79 10.13
N GLN A 153 -7.29 -5.08 9.25
CA GLN A 153 -8.71 -4.99 9.59
C GLN A 153 -9.12 -5.88 10.78
N PHE A 154 -8.34 -6.92 11.06
CA PHE A 154 -8.58 -7.80 12.18
C PHE A 154 -7.87 -7.39 13.46
N LEU A 155 -7.12 -6.29 13.43
CA LEU A 155 -6.37 -5.80 14.56
C LEU A 155 -7.17 -4.80 15.37
N GLU A 156 -6.90 -4.83 16.66
CA GLU A 156 -7.42 -3.89 17.64
C GLU A 156 -6.38 -3.70 18.76
N TRP A 157 -6.37 -2.51 19.37
CA TRP A 157 -5.51 -2.22 20.53
C TRP A 157 -6.31 -2.35 21.83
N ASP A 158 -5.85 -3.20 22.75
CA ASP A 158 -6.40 -3.29 24.09
C ASP A 158 -5.75 -2.24 25.01
N TRP A 159 -6.50 -1.21 25.34
CA TRP A 159 -6.05 -0.14 26.21
C TRP A 159 -5.76 -0.60 27.66
N THR A 160 -6.46 -1.63 28.13
CA THR A 160 -6.30 -2.14 29.52
C THR A 160 -5.03 -2.95 29.66
N LYS A 161 -4.79 -3.86 28.73
CA LYS A 161 -3.61 -4.73 28.72
C LYS A 161 -2.42 -4.12 28.00
N ARG A 162 -2.66 -3.09 27.19
CA ARG A 162 -1.66 -2.41 26.35
C ARG A 162 -0.98 -3.39 25.38
N VAL A 163 -1.80 -4.18 24.71
CA VAL A 163 -1.37 -5.16 23.72
C VAL A 163 -2.23 -5.07 22.46
N TYR A 164 -1.65 -5.47 21.34
CA TYR A 164 -2.43 -5.70 20.13
C TYR A 164 -3.20 -7.00 20.26
N ARG A 165 -4.42 -7.01 19.76
CA ARG A 165 -5.26 -8.19 19.66
C ARG A 165 -5.65 -8.45 18.23
N LEU A 166 -5.69 -9.71 17.85
CA LEU A 166 -6.21 -10.16 16.57
C LEU A 166 -7.63 -10.68 16.79
N GLN A 167 -8.61 -10.08 16.12
CA GLN A 167 -9.97 -10.58 16.12
C GLN A 167 -10.02 -11.85 15.30
N THR A 168 -10.44 -12.94 15.92
CA THR A 168 -10.77 -14.19 15.26
C THR A 168 -12.27 -14.34 15.35
N ASP A 169 -12.95 -14.59 14.22
CA ASP A 169 -14.32 -15.06 14.29
C ASP A 169 -14.27 -16.38 15.04
N GLY A 170 -14.84 -16.40 16.25
CA GLY A 170 -14.85 -17.61 17.08
C GLY A 170 -15.28 -18.79 16.22
N LEU A 171 -14.66 -19.95 16.38
CA LEU A 171 -15.03 -21.17 15.69
C LEU A 171 -16.55 -21.32 15.79
N GLU A 172 -17.25 -21.33 14.64
CA GLU A 172 -18.69 -21.52 14.61
C GLU A 172 -19.07 -22.71 15.49
N GLY A 173 -19.81 -22.44 16.57
CA GLY A 173 -20.32 -23.45 17.48
C GLY A 173 -19.64 -23.59 18.83
N ASP A 174 -18.51 -22.88 19.11
CA ASP A 174 -17.91 -22.88 20.45
C ASP A 174 -18.05 -21.50 21.13
N PRO A 175 -19.04 -21.32 22.02
CA PRO A 175 -19.24 -20.07 22.75
C PRO A 175 -18.12 -19.76 23.77
N THR A 176 -17.17 -20.67 23.95
CA THR A 176 -16.05 -20.52 24.90
C THR A 176 -14.75 -20.17 24.19
N SER A 177 -14.72 -20.16 22.85
CA SER A 177 -13.52 -19.75 22.13
C SER A 177 -13.30 -18.23 22.26
N ASP A 178 -12.14 -17.85 22.73
CA ASP A 178 -11.75 -16.45 22.80
C ASP A 178 -11.85 -15.81 21.42
N ARG A 179 -12.68 -14.76 21.30
CA ARG A 179 -12.84 -13.99 20.04
C ARG A 179 -11.57 -13.22 19.64
N TYR A 180 -10.58 -13.20 20.52
CA TYR A 180 -9.36 -12.44 20.34
C TYR A 180 -8.15 -13.26 20.68
N ILE A 181 -7.10 -13.14 19.87
CA ILE A 181 -5.76 -13.62 20.19
C ILE A 181 -4.93 -12.42 20.61
N GLU A 182 -4.39 -12.44 21.84
CA GLU A 182 -3.44 -11.43 22.29
C GLU A 182 -2.11 -11.65 21.57
N LEU A 183 -1.58 -10.59 20.97
CA LEU A 183 -0.28 -10.65 20.32
C LEU A 183 0.82 -10.34 21.32
N PRO A 184 2.02 -10.94 21.17
CA PRO A 184 3.12 -10.76 22.10
C PRO A 184 3.61 -9.32 22.17
N ARG A 185 4.14 -8.94 23.33
CA ARG A 185 4.76 -7.64 23.56
C ARG A 185 6.22 -7.63 23.12
N THR A 186 6.45 -7.29 21.85
CA THR A 186 7.81 -7.26 21.28
C THR A 186 8.70 -6.13 21.82
N ASP A 187 8.11 -5.15 22.51
CA ASP A 187 8.85 -4.13 23.26
C ASP A 187 9.50 -4.67 24.55
N ARG A 188 9.05 -5.81 25.05
CA ARG A 188 9.57 -6.47 26.26
C ARG A 188 10.31 -7.75 25.93
N ASP A 189 9.80 -8.52 24.99
CA ASP A 189 10.42 -9.76 24.50
C ASP A 189 10.62 -9.66 22.99
N VAL A 190 11.86 -9.42 22.60
CA VAL A 190 12.25 -9.22 21.20
C VAL A 190 12.01 -10.47 20.35
N HIS A 191 12.12 -11.66 20.95
CA HIS A 191 11.95 -12.92 20.22
C HIS A 191 10.50 -13.32 20.03
N SER A 192 9.55 -12.65 20.72
CA SER A 192 8.14 -13.00 20.63
C SER A 192 7.89 -14.45 21.12
N ASP A 193 6.88 -15.13 20.56
CA ASP A 193 6.49 -16.50 20.90
C ASP A 193 6.78 -17.52 19.78
N GLY A 194 7.50 -17.11 18.76
CA GLY A 194 7.81 -17.95 17.59
C GLY A 194 6.64 -18.20 16.64
N ARG A 195 5.48 -17.63 16.93
CA ARG A 195 4.30 -17.70 16.08
C ARG A 195 4.02 -16.38 15.37
N TRP A 196 4.16 -15.25 16.06
CA TRP A 196 3.76 -13.95 15.55
C TRP A 196 4.97 -13.09 15.18
N VAL A 197 4.80 -12.31 14.13
CA VAL A 197 5.72 -11.25 13.72
C VAL A 197 4.98 -9.92 13.79
N LEU A 198 5.52 -9.00 14.57
CA LEU A 198 5.01 -7.65 14.70
C LEU A 198 6.07 -6.66 14.23
N TYR A 199 5.83 -6.06 13.06
CA TYR A 199 6.65 -5.00 12.52
C TYR A 199 6.04 -3.64 12.87
N THR A 200 6.64 -2.97 13.86
CA THR A 200 6.21 -1.66 14.38
C THR A 200 7.31 -0.62 14.16
N PRO A 201 7.45 -0.06 12.94
CA PRO A 201 8.57 0.82 12.57
C PRO A 201 8.62 2.14 13.34
N TYR A 202 7.56 2.49 14.06
CA TYR A 202 7.44 3.71 14.86
C TYR A 202 7.40 3.44 16.37
N GLY A 203 7.75 2.25 16.81
CA GLY A 203 7.65 1.79 18.20
C GLY A 203 6.40 0.95 18.44
N TYR A 204 6.34 0.25 19.60
CA TYR A 204 5.26 -0.68 19.90
C TYR A 204 3.97 0.04 20.29
N GLU A 205 4.05 0.96 21.25
CA GLU A 205 2.88 1.70 21.73
C GLU A 205 2.60 2.91 20.83
N HIS A 206 1.34 3.08 20.44
CA HIS A 206 0.86 4.22 19.63
C HIS A 206 1.54 4.37 18.25
N ALA A 207 2.09 3.28 17.71
CA ALA A 207 2.74 3.29 16.38
C ALA A 207 1.84 3.86 15.27
N TRP A 208 0.53 3.63 15.38
CA TRP A 208 -0.47 4.08 14.40
C TRP A 208 -0.68 5.59 14.32
N TYR A 209 -0.20 6.36 15.30
CA TYR A 209 -0.21 7.82 15.20
C TYR A 209 0.73 8.35 14.11
N TYR A 210 1.70 7.56 13.68
CA TYR A 210 2.70 7.93 12.67
C TYR A 210 2.47 7.28 11.31
N GLY A 211 1.40 6.49 11.17
CA GLY A 211 1.06 5.81 9.92
C GLY A 211 0.74 6.77 8.78
N LEU A 212 1.17 6.42 7.56
CA LEU A 212 0.97 7.22 6.34
C LEU A 212 -0.51 7.47 6.01
N VAL A 213 -1.42 6.61 6.45
CA VAL A 213 -2.86 6.78 6.24
C VAL A 213 -3.36 8.14 6.73
N ARG A 214 -2.81 8.64 7.83
CA ARG A 214 -3.18 9.95 8.42
C ARG A 214 -2.83 11.11 7.48
N THR A 215 -1.70 11.00 6.80
CA THR A 215 -1.21 12.03 5.87
C THR A 215 -1.87 11.90 4.50
N LEU A 216 -2.14 10.68 4.04
CA LEU A 216 -2.63 10.39 2.69
C LEU A 216 -4.15 10.47 2.54
N ALA A 217 -4.91 10.29 3.63
CA ALA A 217 -6.37 10.24 3.58
C ALA A 217 -7.01 11.51 2.95
N MET A 218 -6.52 12.69 3.30
CA MET A 218 -7.04 13.94 2.73
C MET A 218 -6.59 14.21 1.29
N PRO A 219 -5.31 14.03 0.90
CA PRO A 219 -4.89 14.06 -0.49
C PRO A 219 -5.69 13.09 -1.36
N TYR A 220 -5.90 11.85 -0.92
CA TYR A 220 -6.72 10.86 -1.63
C TYR A 220 -8.15 11.36 -1.89
N LEU A 221 -8.82 11.88 -0.85
CA LEU A 221 -10.17 12.41 -0.97
C LEU A 221 -10.23 13.59 -1.96
N ARG A 222 -9.29 14.53 -1.86
CA ARG A 222 -9.21 15.67 -2.79
C ARG A 222 -8.98 15.22 -4.22
N ARG A 223 -8.07 14.26 -4.43
CA ARG A 223 -7.78 13.72 -5.76
C ARG A 223 -9.03 13.06 -6.37
N THR A 224 -9.78 12.31 -5.57
CA THR A 224 -11.06 11.70 -5.99
C THR A 224 -12.07 12.78 -6.43
N TRP A 225 -12.18 13.88 -5.68
CA TRP A 225 -13.07 14.99 -6.07
C TRP A 225 -12.60 15.68 -7.34
N ASP A 226 -11.34 16.07 -7.41
CA ASP A 226 -10.78 16.79 -8.56
C ASP A 226 -10.90 15.94 -9.83
N THR A 227 -10.63 14.66 -9.78
CA THR A 227 -10.78 13.74 -10.92
C THR A 227 -12.23 13.62 -11.36
N ARG A 228 -13.16 13.49 -10.41
CA ARG A 228 -14.60 13.43 -10.69
C ARG A 228 -15.12 14.73 -11.31
N ASP A 229 -14.72 15.86 -10.73
CA ASP A 229 -15.20 17.16 -11.17
C ASP A 229 -14.56 17.56 -12.49
N GLN A 230 -13.30 17.16 -12.75
CA GLN A 230 -12.67 17.28 -14.07
C GLN A 230 -13.40 16.46 -15.13
N ALA A 231 -13.80 15.22 -14.80
CA ALA A 231 -14.58 14.39 -15.72
C ALA A 231 -15.93 15.05 -16.07
N ARG A 232 -16.63 15.58 -15.06
CA ARG A 232 -17.88 16.34 -15.26
C ARG A 232 -17.65 17.60 -16.08
N TYR A 233 -16.58 18.32 -15.79
CA TYR A 233 -16.21 19.49 -16.57
C TYR A 233 -15.99 19.12 -18.04
N ASN A 234 -15.24 18.06 -18.32
CA ASN A 234 -14.98 17.58 -19.68
C ASN A 234 -16.26 17.12 -20.38
N GLU A 235 -17.20 16.51 -19.66
CA GLU A 235 -18.51 16.13 -20.21
C GLU A 235 -19.34 17.36 -20.61
N ILE A 236 -19.38 18.38 -19.76
CA ILE A 236 -20.18 19.57 -20.00
C ILE A 236 -19.51 20.50 -21.05
N TYR A 237 -18.21 20.70 -20.93
CA TYR A 237 -17.48 21.69 -21.70
C TYR A 237 -16.67 21.11 -22.88
N GLY A 238 -16.42 19.81 -22.88
CA GLY A 238 -15.85 19.09 -24.03
C GLY A 238 -16.85 18.94 -25.18
N LEU A 239 -18.15 19.03 -24.87
CA LEU A 239 -19.21 19.10 -25.86
C LEU A 239 -19.57 20.56 -26.09
N MET A 240 -19.21 21.10 -27.24
CA MET A 240 -19.56 22.46 -27.63
C MET A 240 -21.07 22.68 -27.57
N ILE A 241 -21.53 23.69 -26.83
CA ILE A 241 -22.94 24.04 -26.75
C ILE A 241 -23.36 24.63 -28.09
N ARG A 242 -24.21 23.90 -28.80
CA ARG A 242 -24.80 24.36 -30.06
C ARG A 242 -26.06 25.15 -29.74
N GLN A 243 -25.99 26.48 -29.85
CA GLN A 243 -27.15 27.34 -29.65
C GLN A 243 -27.84 27.54 -31.01
N ILE A 244 -29.11 27.13 -31.09
CA ILE A 244 -29.94 27.34 -32.28
C ILE A 244 -30.74 28.61 -32.04
N ILE A 245 -30.57 29.60 -32.91
CA ILE A 245 -31.35 30.84 -32.94
C ILE A 245 -32.35 30.73 -34.06
N THR A 246 -33.63 30.80 -33.73
CA THR A 246 -34.71 30.73 -34.71
C THR A 246 -35.63 31.98 -34.63
N PRO A 247 -36.12 32.51 -35.74
CA PRO A 247 -37.10 33.59 -35.69
C PRO A 247 -38.36 33.17 -34.93
N GLY A 248 -39.03 34.13 -34.29
CA GLY A 248 -40.28 33.87 -33.57
C GLY A 248 -41.42 33.39 -34.50
N THR A 249 -41.39 33.84 -35.76
CA THR A 249 -42.33 33.48 -36.83
C THR A 249 -42.12 32.08 -37.44
N ALA A 250 -41.02 31.41 -37.09
CA ALA A 250 -40.70 30.10 -37.67
C ALA A 250 -41.70 29.02 -37.26
N SER A 251 -42.11 28.18 -38.23
CA SER A 251 -43.04 27.06 -37.99
C SER A 251 -42.42 26.01 -37.05
N SER A 252 -43.26 25.31 -36.33
CA SER A 252 -42.86 24.20 -35.41
C SER A 252 -42.04 23.12 -36.13
N ASP A 253 -42.43 22.81 -37.38
CA ASP A 253 -41.76 21.78 -38.19
C ASP A 253 -40.35 22.25 -38.62
N ALA A 254 -40.18 23.52 -38.99
CA ALA A 254 -38.86 24.07 -39.34
C ALA A 254 -37.91 24.07 -38.12
N LYS A 255 -38.41 24.44 -36.92
CA LYS A 255 -37.65 24.38 -35.69
C LYS A 255 -37.22 22.94 -35.34
N THR A 256 -38.13 21.98 -35.54
CA THR A 256 -37.87 20.55 -35.25
C THR A 256 -36.84 19.98 -36.25
N ARG A 257 -36.95 20.31 -37.54
CA ARG A 257 -35.96 19.87 -38.56
C ARG A 257 -34.56 20.41 -38.25
N LEU A 258 -34.44 21.70 -37.93
CA LEU A 258 -33.14 22.27 -37.57
C LEU A 258 -32.57 21.67 -36.29
N ARG A 259 -33.41 21.43 -35.26
CA ARG A 259 -32.98 20.77 -34.05
C ARG A 259 -32.44 19.37 -34.33
N ASN A 260 -33.14 18.58 -35.13
CA ASN A 260 -32.74 17.23 -35.49
C ASN A 260 -31.47 17.23 -36.35
N ALA A 261 -31.32 18.18 -37.28
CA ALA A 261 -30.13 18.32 -38.08
C ALA A 261 -28.89 18.64 -37.21
N VAL A 262 -29.04 19.58 -36.27
CA VAL A 262 -27.95 19.96 -35.35
C VAL A 262 -27.65 18.86 -34.32
N ALA A 263 -28.67 18.14 -33.87
CA ALA A 263 -28.48 17.02 -32.91
C ALA A 263 -27.73 15.84 -33.54
N ASN A 264 -28.02 15.55 -34.84
CA ASN A 264 -27.40 14.44 -35.57
C ASN A 264 -26.09 14.85 -36.28
N MET A 265 -25.65 16.09 -36.11
CA MET A 265 -24.44 16.61 -36.71
C MET A 265 -23.20 16.02 -36.01
N GLY A 266 -22.46 15.16 -36.70
CA GLY A 266 -21.16 14.66 -36.26
C GLY A 266 -20.09 15.76 -36.21
N SER A 267 -18.85 15.40 -35.90
CA SER A 267 -17.71 16.33 -35.75
C SER A 267 -17.30 17.09 -37.05
N GLY A 268 -17.89 16.78 -38.18
CA GLY A 268 -17.63 17.45 -39.49
C GLY A 268 -18.89 17.87 -40.21
N GLY A 269 -20.03 17.97 -39.52
CA GLY A 269 -21.29 18.31 -40.15
C GLY A 269 -21.38 19.80 -40.54
N VAL A 270 -21.97 20.08 -41.71
CA VAL A 270 -22.27 21.42 -42.20
C VAL A 270 -23.77 21.64 -42.10
N VAL A 271 -24.20 22.74 -41.51
CA VAL A 271 -25.60 23.19 -41.48
C VAL A 271 -25.70 24.46 -42.23
N GLU A 272 -26.50 24.47 -43.30
CA GLU A 272 -26.82 25.65 -44.05
C GLU A 272 -28.10 26.29 -43.50
N THR A 273 -28.03 27.55 -43.08
CA THR A 273 -29.16 28.29 -42.52
C THR A 273 -29.57 29.40 -43.47
N PRO A 274 -30.80 29.40 -44.02
CA PRO A 274 -31.27 30.49 -44.86
C PRO A 274 -31.42 31.78 -44.05
N GLN A 275 -30.89 32.88 -44.56
CA GLN A 275 -30.97 34.16 -43.89
C GLN A 275 -31.68 35.18 -44.81
N THR A 276 -32.72 35.81 -44.27
CA THR A 276 -33.42 36.93 -44.95
C THR A 276 -33.24 38.24 -44.14
N ALA A 277 -33.46 39.37 -44.71
CA ALA A 277 -33.25 40.68 -44.06
C ALA A 277 -34.07 40.87 -42.77
N THR A 278 -35.16 40.12 -42.61
CA THR A 278 -36.10 40.22 -41.48
C THR A 278 -36.08 38.98 -40.57
N GLU A 279 -35.53 37.85 -41.02
CA GLU A 279 -35.54 36.59 -40.27
C GLU A 279 -34.11 36.06 -40.12
N LYS A 280 -33.67 35.97 -38.89
CA LYS A 280 -32.34 35.48 -38.55
C LYS A 280 -32.41 34.03 -38.05
N TRP A 281 -31.82 33.13 -38.82
CA TRP A 281 -31.53 31.77 -38.45
C TRP A 281 -30.02 31.64 -38.19
N ASP A 282 -29.62 31.14 -37.06
CA ASP A 282 -28.20 30.99 -36.74
C ASP A 282 -27.95 29.78 -35.88
N VAL A 283 -26.81 29.15 -36.07
CA VAL A 283 -26.31 28.07 -35.19
C VAL A 283 -24.99 28.56 -34.65
N ALA A 284 -25.02 29.08 -33.45
CA ALA A 284 -23.82 29.52 -32.76
C ALA A 284 -23.20 28.37 -31.96
N ILE A 285 -21.94 28.10 -32.22
CA ILE A 285 -21.14 27.22 -31.39
C ILE A 285 -20.54 28.07 -30.27
N LYS A 286 -21.08 27.93 -29.08
CA LYS A 286 -20.51 28.58 -27.90
C LYS A 286 -19.52 27.64 -27.24
N SER A 287 -18.25 27.98 -27.36
CA SER A 287 -17.25 27.46 -26.48
C SER A 287 -17.39 28.14 -25.10
N PRO A 288 -17.51 27.44 -24.01
CA PRO A 288 -17.47 28.05 -22.69
C PRO A 288 -16.06 28.62 -22.51
N GLY A 289 -15.96 29.93 -22.61
CA GLY A 289 -14.69 30.65 -22.76
C GLY A 289 -13.90 30.83 -21.49
N THR A 290 -13.66 29.80 -20.70
CA THR A 290 -12.77 29.92 -19.54
C THR A 290 -11.86 28.70 -19.46
N PRO A 291 -10.54 28.87 -19.30
CA PRO A 291 -9.58 27.77 -19.12
C PRO A 291 -9.72 27.13 -17.75
N GLY A 292 -10.93 26.69 -17.37
CA GLY A 292 -11.20 26.06 -16.08
C GLY A 292 -10.47 24.73 -15.90
N HIS A 293 -10.06 24.08 -16.99
CA HIS A 293 -9.30 22.83 -16.95
C HIS A 293 -7.92 22.99 -16.30
N GLU A 294 -7.26 24.15 -16.44
CA GLU A 294 -5.95 24.43 -15.85
C GLU A 294 -5.98 24.40 -14.32
N VAL A 295 -7.11 24.78 -13.71
CA VAL A 295 -7.30 24.75 -12.26
C VAL A 295 -7.26 23.30 -11.76
N PHE A 296 -7.96 22.39 -12.46
CA PHE A 296 -7.96 20.97 -12.09
C PHE A 296 -6.58 20.35 -12.29
N ILE A 297 -5.89 20.63 -13.40
CA ILE A 297 -4.54 20.13 -13.66
C ILE A 297 -3.57 20.60 -12.57
N SER A 298 -3.57 21.89 -12.24
CA SER A 298 -2.67 22.44 -11.20
C SER A 298 -2.97 21.89 -9.82
N SER A 299 -4.25 21.63 -9.50
CA SER A 299 -4.67 21.00 -8.26
C SER A 299 -4.20 19.55 -8.18
N LEU A 300 -4.44 18.75 -9.21
CA LEU A 300 -3.96 17.36 -9.30
C LEU A 300 -2.43 17.28 -9.21
N ASP A 301 -1.70 18.13 -9.93
CA ASP A 301 -0.24 18.20 -9.86
C ASP A 301 0.26 18.50 -8.44
N ARG A 302 -0.44 19.36 -7.70
CA ARG A 302 -0.13 19.67 -6.30
C ARG A 302 -0.38 18.47 -5.39
N ILE A 303 -1.53 17.80 -5.57
CA ILE A 303 -1.90 16.63 -4.77
C ILE A 303 -0.92 15.49 -5.05
N ASP A 304 -0.57 15.25 -6.30
CA ASP A 304 0.39 14.22 -6.70
C ASP A 304 1.79 14.44 -6.10
N ARG A 305 2.21 15.70 -5.99
CA ARG A 305 3.44 16.05 -5.25
C ARG A 305 3.31 15.77 -3.76
N CYS A 306 2.18 16.10 -3.13
CA CYS A 306 1.95 15.81 -1.72
C CYS A 306 2.00 14.29 -1.45
N ILE A 307 1.40 13.48 -2.31
CA ILE A 307 1.44 12.01 -2.22
C ILE A 307 2.88 11.49 -2.39
N GLY A 308 3.58 11.98 -3.42
CA GLY A 308 4.99 11.62 -3.66
C GLY A 308 5.88 11.97 -2.47
N ASN A 309 5.75 13.19 -1.92
CA ASN A 309 6.49 13.60 -0.72
C ASN A 309 6.20 12.72 0.49
N ALA A 310 4.94 12.34 0.70
CA ALA A 310 4.57 11.51 1.85
C ALA A 310 5.11 10.07 1.75
N ILE A 311 5.09 9.46 0.57
CA ILE A 311 5.48 8.05 0.39
C ILE A 311 6.96 7.91 0.06
N LEU A 312 7.48 8.75 -0.83
CA LEU A 312 8.85 8.65 -1.36
C LEU A 312 9.82 9.69 -0.78
N GLY A 313 9.34 10.58 0.09
CA GLY A 313 10.15 11.70 0.59
C GLY A 313 10.49 12.76 -0.47
N GLN A 314 9.93 12.66 -1.67
CA GLN A 314 10.29 13.47 -2.83
C GLN A 314 9.07 13.93 -3.60
N GLY A 315 9.00 15.24 -3.90
CA GLY A 315 7.95 15.83 -4.73
C GLY A 315 8.29 15.98 -6.20
N ALA A 316 9.53 15.76 -6.58
CA ALA A 316 10.08 16.20 -7.85
C ALA A 316 10.15 15.13 -8.95
N SER A 317 9.89 13.85 -8.66
CA SER A 317 10.04 12.81 -9.68
C SER A 317 8.97 12.91 -10.77
N GLY A 318 9.19 13.73 -11.77
CA GLY A 318 8.35 13.79 -12.96
C GLY A 318 8.34 15.11 -13.74
N LYS A 319 8.86 16.19 -13.19
CA LYS A 319 8.93 17.47 -13.91
C LYS A 319 10.29 18.17 -13.76
N THR A 320 11.36 17.47 -14.04
CA THR A 320 12.66 18.13 -14.20
C THR A 320 12.78 18.62 -15.63
N GLY A 321 12.64 19.94 -15.78
CA GLY A 321 13.15 20.60 -16.96
C GLY A 321 14.65 20.33 -17.07
N ALA A 322 15.14 20.04 -18.25
CA ALA A 322 16.47 19.51 -18.62
C ALA A 322 17.71 20.35 -18.20
N SER A 323 17.59 21.23 -17.22
CA SER A 323 18.68 22.20 -16.87
C SER A 323 19.39 21.94 -15.55
N LEU A 324 18.96 20.99 -14.71
CA LEU A 324 19.56 20.69 -13.39
C LEU A 324 19.74 19.19 -13.14
N GLY A 325 19.86 18.39 -14.21
CA GLY A 325 19.73 16.94 -14.24
C GLY A 325 20.50 16.16 -13.14
N ASN A 326 21.81 16.33 -13.06
CA ASN A 326 22.64 15.42 -12.25
C ASN A 326 22.50 15.63 -10.73
N SER A 327 22.33 16.84 -10.25
CA SER A 327 22.27 17.10 -8.79
C SER A 327 20.92 16.70 -8.19
N VAL A 328 19.83 16.81 -8.94
CA VAL A 328 18.49 16.42 -8.49
C VAL A 328 18.33 14.91 -8.51
N GLU A 329 18.84 14.22 -9.52
CA GLU A 329 18.84 12.76 -9.61
C GLU A 329 19.65 12.12 -8.47
N GLN A 330 20.84 12.63 -8.16
CA GLN A 330 21.65 12.16 -7.03
C GLN A 330 20.98 12.42 -5.68
N GLN A 331 20.33 13.56 -5.52
CA GLN A 331 19.58 13.86 -4.29
C GLN A 331 18.36 12.96 -4.16
N ASP A 332 17.66 12.68 -5.27
CA ASP A 332 16.52 11.78 -5.30
C ASP A 332 16.93 10.34 -4.96
N GLU A 333 18.08 9.89 -5.42
CA GLU A 333 18.62 8.56 -5.14
C GLU A 333 19.03 8.43 -3.67
N SER A 334 19.70 9.40 -3.11
CA SER A 334 20.09 9.40 -1.69
C SER A 334 18.88 9.32 -0.74
N VAL A 335 17.82 10.07 -1.02
CA VAL A 335 16.59 10.03 -0.21
C VAL A 335 15.89 8.66 -0.32
N ARG A 336 15.88 8.05 -1.51
CA ARG A 336 15.34 6.69 -1.69
C ARG A 336 16.12 5.67 -0.89
N ASP A 337 17.43 5.78 -0.87
CA ASP A 337 18.28 4.86 -0.10
C ASP A 337 18.11 5.03 1.40
N ASP A 338 17.94 6.24 1.89
CA ASP A 338 17.60 6.48 3.30
C ASP A 338 16.25 5.86 3.69
N LEU A 339 15.25 5.96 2.82
CA LEU A 339 13.95 5.29 3.05
C LEU A 339 14.08 3.77 3.02
N ARG A 340 14.85 3.21 2.08
CA ARG A 340 15.12 1.77 1.99
C ARG A 340 15.87 1.27 3.20
N ARG A 341 16.87 2.01 3.70
CA ARG A 341 17.57 1.70 4.96
C ARG A 341 16.64 1.69 6.15
N ALA A 342 15.74 2.69 6.24
CA ALA A 342 14.74 2.73 7.31
C ALA A 342 13.74 1.57 7.21
N ASP A 343 13.34 1.19 6.00
CA ASP A 343 12.42 0.08 5.77
C ASP A 343 13.12 -1.28 5.94
N ALA A 344 14.42 -1.39 5.66
CA ALA A 344 15.25 -2.58 5.86
C ALA A 344 15.35 -3.01 7.33
N GLY A 345 14.99 -2.14 8.29
CA GLY A 345 14.82 -2.52 9.68
C GLY A 345 13.88 -3.72 9.91
N VAL A 346 13.00 -4.04 8.94
CA VAL A 346 12.17 -5.24 8.97
C VAL A 346 12.98 -6.54 9.05
N TYR A 347 14.17 -6.59 8.45
CA TYR A 347 15.03 -7.79 8.47
C TYR A 347 15.50 -8.12 9.88
N ALA A 348 15.79 -7.11 10.71
CA ALA A 348 16.12 -7.33 12.12
C ALA A 348 14.93 -7.93 12.87
N VAL A 349 13.70 -7.46 12.61
CA VAL A 349 12.48 -8.00 13.20
C VAL A 349 12.26 -9.46 12.78
N LEU A 350 12.42 -9.77 11.50
CA LEU A 350 12.27 -11.13 10.97
C LEU A 350 13.34 -12.07 11.56
N ARG A 351 14.57 -11.57 11.76
CA ARG A 351 15.61 -12.34 12.44
C ARG A 351 15.21 -12.68 13.88
N GLU A 352 14.83 -11.67 14.67
CA GLU A 352 14.56 -11.87 16.09
C GLU A 352 13.27 -12.67 16.34
N GLN A 353 12.22 -12.41 15.56
CA GLN A 353 10.91 -13.01 15.80
C GLN A 353 10.65 -14.27 14.95
N GLY A 354 11.56 -14.65 14.05
CA GLY A 354 11.41 -15.82 13.18
C GLY A 354 12.65 -16.69 13.12
N LEU A 355 13.74 -16.16 12.56
CA LEU A 355 14.96 -16.95 12.35
C LEU A 355 15.60 -17.41 13.66
N TRP A 356 15.44 -16.65 14.74
CA TRP A 356 15.87 -17.08 16.07
C TRP A 356 15.21 -18.40 16.49
N TRP A 357 13.90 -18.51 16.31
CA TRP A 357 13.14 -19.74 16.59
C TRP A 357 13.48 -20.86 15.62
N TRP A 358 13.67 -20.55 14.35
CA TRP A 358 14.11 -21.51 13.35
C TRP A 358 15.48 -22.13 13.72
N ALA A 359 16.42 -21.31 14.14
CA ALA A 359 17.73 -21.79 14.60
C ALA A 359 17.62 -22.59 15.89
N LEU A 360 16.76 -22.18 16.83
CA LEU A 360 16.51 -22.91 18.07
C LEU A 360 15.96 -24.32 17.79
N HIS A 361 14.98 -24.45 16.90
CA HIS A 361 14.35 -25.74 16.59
C HIS A 361 15.26 -26.66 15.79
N ASN A 362 16.02 -26.16 14.84
CA ASN A 362 16.86 -26.99 13.97
C ASN A 362 18.26 -27.24 14.54
N TYR A 363 18.81 -26.31 15.31
CA TYR A 363 20.21 -26.37 15.79
C TYR A 363 20.37 -26.30 17.30
N GLY A 364 19.26 -26.17 18.04
CA GLY A 364 19.23 -26.19 19.51
C GLY A 364 19.63 -24.85 20.16
N ASP A 365 19.94 -23.81 19.38
CA ASP A 365 20.36 -22.51 19.92
C ASP A 365 19.94 -21.38 18.94
N GLY A 366 19.00 -20.54 19.40
CA GLY A 366 18.49 -19.40 18.61
C GLY A 366 19.53 -18.33 18.34
N SER A 367 20.57 -18.21 19.17
CA SER A 367 21.66 -17.24 18.99
C SER A 367 22.50 -17.50 17.72
N LEU A 368 22.39 -18.71 17.15
CA LEU A 368 23.08 -19.11 15.92
C LEU A 368 22.36 -18.59 14.65
N ALA A 369 21.20 -17.94 14.77
CA ALA A 369 20.48 -17.37 13.65
C ALA A 369 21.34 -16.34 12.91
N PRO A 370 21.48 -16.43 11.58
CA PRO A 370 22.18 -15.44 10.79
C PRO A 370 21.38 -14.14 10.72
N THR A 371 22.04 -13.05 10.37
CA THR A 371 21.39 -11.74 10.23
C THR A 371 21.26 -11.39 8.75
N PRO A 372 20.04 -11.35 8.19
CA PRO A 372 19.82 -10.84 6.85
C PRO A 372 19.97 -9.32 6.81
N ARG A 373 20.60 -8.80 5.78
CA ARG A 373 20.73 -7.37 5.50
C ARG A 373 20.40 -7.09 4.04
N ALA A 374 19.76 -5.96 3.77
CA ALA A 374 19.65 -5.47 2.41
C ALA A 374 20.99 -4.93 1.92
N ALA A 375 21.45 -5.33 0.75
CA ALA A 375 22.67 -4.82 0.10
C ALA A 375 22.40 -3.40 -0.42
N LEU A 376 22.51 -2.41 0.47
CA LEU A 376 22.23 -0.99 0.18
C LEU A 376 23.48 -0.15 -0.01
N ASP A 377 24.67 -0.70 0.23
CA ASP A 377 25.91 0.03 0.01
C ASP A 377 26.17 0.11 -1.49
N PRO A 378 26.55 1.30 -2.00
CA PRO A 378 27.01 1.40 -3.38
C PRO A 378 28.16 0.43 -3.57
N ALA A 379 28.12 -0.35 -4.66
CA ALA A 379 29.26 -1.14 -5.07
C ALA A 379 30.48 -0.23 -5.04
N GLU A 380 31.55 -0.62 -4.33
CA GLU A 380 32.79 0.15 -4.30
C GLU A 380 33.18 0.45 -5.74
N ASP A 381 33.43 1.73 -6.00
CA ASP A 381 33.79 2.20 -7.33
C ASP A 381 35.11 1.53 -7.72
N GLU A 382 35.10 0.40 -8.44
CA GLU A 382 36.27 -0.31 -8.91
C GLU A 382 37.16 0.56 -9.82
N THR A 383 36.67 1.75 -10.19
CA THR A 383 37.42 2.74 -11.00
C THR A 383 38.34 3.65 -10.17
N ALA A 384 38.34 3.54 -8.84
CA ALA A 384 39.18 4.35 -7.93
C ALA A 384 40.46 3.61 -7.48
N LYS A 385 40.86 2.51 -8.15
CA LYS A 385 42.15 1.86 -7.94
C LYS A 385 43.11 2.10 -9.08
#